data_9df82baee3dede6a1e6a4ff96078fe75
#
_entry.id   9df82baee3dede6a1e6a4ff96078fe75
#
_cell.length_a   1.000
_cell.length_b   1.000
_cell.length_c   1.000
_cell.angle_alpha   90.00
_cell.angle_beta   90.00
_cell.angle_gamma   90.00
#
_symmetry.space_group_name_H-M   'P 1'
#
loop_
_entity.id
_entity.type
_entity.pdbx_description
1 polymer ?
#
loop_
_entity_poly.entity_id
_entity_poly.type
_entity_poly.pdbx_seq_one_letter_code
_entity_poly.pdbx_strand_id
1 'polypeptide(L)'
;SGAGGDVWVDKQKEMDIMLNPLGNKAINKINFSDHLTILDIGCGCGETTLDIAKKVPNGKIVGLDISEPMLQKARLSADERSLSNTEFEVKDVQIDSMPSEYFDVAFSRFGVMFFEDPYQAFKNIHSTLKQSGQLSFVCWQNPSLNPWQSLSIAVIKEFLELPSPPPKSPGPFAFEDKDYLLDILESSNFENIEISDNQEDITMFSGKELRQACEDYLTINPVVTEMLKNSTDLLKDQILNALMESFSEFDNGDGLVFPSATWIVSANK
;
A
#
# COMPACT_ATOMS: atom_id res chain seq x y z
N SER A 1 -10.32 -1.56 -9.91
CA SER A 1 -10.23 -0.80 -11.17
C SER A 1 -11.33 0.25 -11.20
N GLY A 2 -11.10 1.44 -11.71
CA GLY A 2 -12.07 2.55 -11.78
C GLY A 2 -11.71 3.71 -10.86
N ALA A 3 -12.71 4.37 -10.26
CA ALA A 3 -12.56 5.61 -9.49
C ALA A 3 -11.45 5.61 -8.41
N GLY A 4 -11.08 4.46 -7.88
CA GLY A 4 -9.97 4.34 -6.93
C GLY A 4 -8.59 4.59 -7.57
N GLY A 5 -8.36 4.06 -8.77
CA GLY A 5 -7.09 4.24 -9.49
C GLY A 5 -6.81 5.70 -9.86
N ASP A 6 -7.85 6.43 -10.28
CA ASP A 6 -7.72 7.85 -10.65
C ASP A 6 -7.32 8.71 -9.44
N VAL A 7 -7.93 8.45 -8.26
CA VAL A 7 -7.57 9.16 -7.00
C VAL A 7 -6.09 8.90 -6.64
N TRP A 8 -5.61 7.66 -6.79
CA TRP A 8 -4.21 7.34 -6.53
C TRP A 8 -3.25 8.03 -7.50
N VAL A 9 -3.59 8.15 -8.78
CA VAL A 9 -2.78 8.89 -9.76
C VAL A 9 -2.66 10.36 -9.37
N ASP A 10 -3.78 11.00 -9.00
CA ASP A 10 -3.81 12.42 -8.63
C ASP A 10 -3.06 12.70 -7.32
N LYS A 11 -3.10 11.76 -6.36
CA LYS A 11 -2.49 11.90 -5.03
C LYS A 11 -1.16 11.16 -4.89
N GLN A 12 -0.59 10.63 -5.99
CA GLN A 12 0.62 9.79 -5.97
C GLN A 12 1.74 10.40 -5.13
N LYS A 13 2.09 11.67 -5.37
CA LYS A 13 3.21 12.33 -4.69
C LYS A 13 3.02 12.39 -3.17
N GLU A 14 1.80 12.69 -2.72
CA GLU A 14 1.44 12.75 -1.31
C GLU A 14 1.51 11.37 -0.66
N MET A 15 0.97 10.37 -1.36
CA MET A 15 1.02 8.98 -0.90
C MET A 15 2.46 8.43 -0.85
N ASP A 16 3.29 8.78 -1.81
CA ASP A 16 4.70 8.35 -1.82
C ASP A 16 5.48 8.98 -0.67
N ILE A 17 5.26 10.25 -0.32
CA ILE A 17 5.87 10.88 0.86
C ILE A 17 5.51 10.11 2.13
N MET A 18 4.25 9.72 2.29
CA MET A 18 3.76 8.97 3.44
C MET A 18 4.30 7.53 3.48
N LEU A 19 4.29 6.82 2.35
CA LEU A 19 4.50 5.37 2.31
C LEU A 19 5.94 4.94 2.02
N ASN A 20 6.76 5.78 1.37
CA ASN A 20 8.15 5.41 1.01
C ASN A 20 9.03 5.09 2.23
N PRO A 21 8.99 5.82 3.35
CA PRO A 21 9.79 5.45 4.52
C PRO A 21 9.48 4.02 5.00
N LEU A 22 8.19 3.67 5.06
CA LEU A 22 7.72 2.35 5.47
C LEU A 22 8.09 1.27 4.44
N GLY A 23 7.90 1.55 3.15
CA GLY A 23 8.29 0.66 2.05
C GLY A 23 9.78 0.34 2.05
N ASN A 24 10.62 1.33 2.36
CA ASN A 24 12.07 1.16 2.46
C ASN A 24 12.49 0.16 3.55
N LYS A 25 11.71 -0.01 4.62
CA LYS A 25 11.99 -1.03 5.64
C LYS A 25 11.89 -2.44 5.05
N ALA A 26 10.86 -2.71 4.23
CA ALA A 26 10.72 -3.98 3.55
C ALA A 26 11.77 -4.16 2.43
N ILE A 27 12.09 -3.10 1.67
CA ILE A 27 13.18 -3.12 0.68
C ILE A 27 14.51 -3.51 1.34
N ASN A 28 14.79 -3.01 2.53
CA ASN A 28 16.03 -3.29 3.25
C ASN A 28 16.15 -4.75 3.76
N LYS A 29 15.06 -5.54 3.70
CA LYS A 29 15.10 -6.99 3.96
C LYS A 29 15.58 -7.78 2.73
N ILE A 30 15.60 -7.18 1.54
CA ILE A 30 16.00 -7.84 0.30
C ILE A 30 17.52 -7.93 0.22
N ASN A 31 18.03 -9.12 -0.08
CA ASN A 31 19.44 -9.35 -0.37
C ASN A 31 19.75 -8.96 -1.82
N PHE A 32 20.05 -7.70 -2.08
CA PHE A 32 20.27 -7.21 -3.44
C PHE A 32 21.54 -7.76 -4.09
N SER A 33 21.42 -8.15 -5.35
CA SER A 33 22.50 -8.17 -6.34
C SER A 33 22.04 -7.47 -7.61
N ASP A 34 22.95 -7.04 -8.45
CA ASP A 34 22.66 -6.21 -9.63
C ASP A 34 21.95 -6.95 -10.79
N HIS A 35 21.80 -8.28 -10.68
CA HIS A 35 21.20 -9.15 -11.72
C HIS A 35 19.85 -9.75 -11.36
N LEU A 36 19.24 -9.37 -10.23
CA LEU A 36 17.99 -9.98 -9.79
C LEU A 36 16.84 -9.71 -10.76
N THR A 37 15.97 -10.71 -10.89
CA THR A 37 14.65 -10.56 -11.51
C THR A 37 13.62 -10.43 -10.39
N ILE A 38 13.00 -9.27 -10.29
CA ILE A 38 12.13 -8.90 -9.17
C ILE A 38 10.69 -8.70 -9.65
N LEU A 39 9.74 -9.18 -8.87
CA LEU A 39 8.31 -8.95 -9.01
C LEU A 39 7.88 -7.88 -7.99
N ASP A 40 7.26 -6.79 -8.44
CA ASP A 40 6.61 -5.81 -7.57
C ASP A 40 5.08 -5.96 -7.68
N ILE A 41 4.45 -6.41 -6.59
CA ILE A 41 3.03 -6.80 -6.54
C ILE A 41 2.19 -5.62 -6.05
N GLY A 42 1.19 -5.20 -6.84
CA GLY A 42 0.41 -4.00 -6.55
C GLY A 42 1.30 -2.75 -6.67
N CYS A 43 2.07 -2.66 -7.76
CA CYS A 43 3.09 -1.63 -7.94
C CYS A 43 2.52 -0.22 -8.11
N GLY A 44 1.22 -0.09 -8.39
CA GLY A 44 0.55 1.18 -8.57
C GLY A 44 1.17 2.06 -9.65
N CYS A 45 1.49 3.30 -9.30
CA CYS A 45 2.15 4.26 -10.19
C CYS A 45 3.68 4.02 -10.34
N GLY A 46 4.20 2.92 -9.78
CA GLY A 46 5.54 2.42 -10.06
C GLY A 46 6.69 3.06 -9.28
N GLU A 47 6.46 3.96 -8.32
CA GLU A 47 7.56 4.67 -7.64
C GLU A 47 8.54 3.69 -6.99
N THR A 48 8.04 2.70 -6.25
CA THR A 48 8.87 1.66 -5.63
C THR A 48 9.58 0.78 -6.66
N THR A 49 8.86 0.40 -7.73
CA THR A 49 9.42 -0.35 -8.87
C THR A 49 10.63 0.37 -9.45
N LEU A 50 10.51 1.69 -9.69
CA LEU A 50 11.56 2.51 -10.27
C LEU A 50 12.77 2.69 -9.32
N ASP A 51 12.53 2.77 -8.03
CA ASP A 51 13.62 2.86 -7.04
C ASP A 51 14.36 1.52 -6.88
N ILE A 52 13.66 0.39 -6.95
CA ILE A 52 14.27 -0.93 -6.96
C ILE A 52 15.03 -1.16 -8.28
N ALA A 53 14.53 -0.69 -9.43
CA ALA A 53 15.19 -0.84 -10.73
C ALA A 53 16.61 -0.24 -10.75
N LYS A 54 16.83 0.87 -10.03
CA LYS A 54 18.17 1.47 -9.87
C LYS A 54 19.15 0.59 -9.08
N LYS A 55 18.64 -0.31 -8.22
CA LYS A 55 19.45 -1.22 -7.40
C LYS A 55 19.84 -2.51 -8.16
N VAL A 56 19.15 -2.80 -9.26
CA VAL A 56 19.38 -3.99 -10.10
C VAL A 56 19.63 -3.60 -11.56
N PRO A 57 20.68 -2.82 -11.85
CA PRO A 57 20.90 -2.23 -13.18
C PRO A 57 21.11 -3.27 -14.30
N ASN A 58 21.57 -4.48 -13.97
CA ASN A 58 21.76 -5.61 -14.89
C ASN A 58 20.66 -6.67 -14.76
N GLY A 59 19.71 -6.46 -13.88
CA GLY A 59 18.56 -7.32 -13.63
C GLY A 59 17.30 -6.78 -14.31
N LYS A 60 16.16 -7.19 -13.80
CA LYS A 60 14.84 -6.79 -14.31
C LYS A 60 13.85 -6.67 -13.18
N ILE A 61 12.94 -5.70 -13.28
CA ILE A 61 11.80 -5.64 -12.38
C ILE A 61 10.50 -5.60 -13.18
N VAL A 62 9.53 -6.41 -12.75
CA VAL A 62 8.19 -6.49 -13.33
C VAL A 62 7.19 -5.99 -12.29
N GLY A 63 6.55 -4.87 -12.57
CA GLY A 63 5.47 -4.33 -11.75
C GLY A 63 4.12 -4.86 -12.24
N LEU A 64 3.33 -5.43 -11.34
CA LEU A 64 1.97 -5.88 -11.61
C LEU A 64 0.97 -5.06 -10.82
N ASP A 65 -0.09 -4.64 -11.47
CA ASP A 65 -1.25 -4.00 -10.85
C ASP A 65 -2.50 -4.30 -11.67
N ILE A 66 -3.68 -4.22 -11.06
CA ILE A 66 -4.97 -4.38 -11.75
C ILE A 66 -5.48 -3.09 -12.38
N SER A 67 -4.83 -1.95 -12.11
CA SER A 67 -5.21 -0.61 -12.55
C SER A 67 -4.38 -0.14 -13.73
N GLU A 68 -4.91 -0.27 -14.94
CA GLU A 68 -4.23 0.25 -16.14
C GLU A 68 -3.90 1.75 -16.07
N PRO A 69 -4.76 2.66 -15.54
CA PRO A 69 -4.40 4.07 -15.40
C PRO A 69 -3.13 4.29 -14.55
N MET A 70 -2.97 3.55 -13.45
CA MET A 70 -1.78 3.62 -12.61
C MET A 70 -0.54 3.10 -13.35
N LEU A 71 -0.66 1.99 -14.08
CA LEU A 71 0.43 1.42 -14.87
C LEU A 71 0.84 2.31 -16.03
N GLN A 72 -0.08 3.04 -16.66
CA GLN A 72 0.26 4.05 -17.67
C GLN A 72 1.15 5.13 -17.07
N LYS A 73 0.83 5.61 -15.86
CA LYS A 73 1.67 6.56 -15.14
C LYS A 73 3.04 5.98 -14.80
N ALA A 74 3.08 4.70 -14.37
CA ALA A 74 4.33 4.00 -14.08
C ALA A 74 5.26 3.91 -15.32
N ARG A 75 4.70 3.55 -16.48
CA ARG A 75 5.45 3.49 -17.76
C ARG A 75 6.02 4.85 -18.14
N LEU A 76 5.19 5.91 -18.08
CA LEU A 76 5.66 7.28 -18.35
C LEU A 76 6.80 7.70 -17.41
N SER A 77 6.68 7.40 -16.12
CA SER A 77 7.71 7.70 -15.13
C SER A 77 9.00 6.91 -15.37
N ALA A 78 8.91 5.66 -15.85
CA ALA A 78 10.07 4.85 -16.23
C ALA A 78 10.81 5.45 -17.44
N ASP A 79 10.07 5.86 -18.48
CA ASP A 79 10.61 6.51 -19.66
C ASP A 79 11.30 7.84 -19.32
N GLU A 80 10.67 8.68 -18.50
CA GLU A 80 11.23 9.95 -18.02
C GLU A 80 12.55 9.76 -17.25
N ARG A 81 12.66 8.66 -16.48
CA ARG A 81 13.86 8.32 -15.70
C ARG A 81 14.86 7.45 -16.50
N SER A 82 14.56 7.11 -17.75
CA SER A 82 15.38 6.25 -18.63
C SER A 82 15.70 4.87 -18.00
N LEU A 83 14.73 4.27 -17.30
CA LEU A 83 14.86 2.96 -16.67
C LEU A 83 14.32 1.86 -17.61
N SER A 84 15.18 1.32 -18.46
CA SER A 84 14.82 0.30 -19.46
C SER A 84 14.71 -1.13 -18.91
N ASN A 85 15.06 -1.34 -17.65
CA ASN A 85 15.02 -2.64 -16.98
C ASN A 85 13.70 -2.86 -16.20
N THR A 86 12.65 -2.08 -16.53
CA THR A 86 11.32 -2.20 -15.94
C THR A 86 10.29 -2.67 -16.95
N GLU A 87 9.35 -3.50 -16.50
CA GLU A 87 8.14 -3.86 -17.23
C GLU A 87 6.91 -3.68 -16.34
N PHE A 88 5.76 -3.32 -16.94
CA PHE A 88 4.50 -3.12 -16.23
C PHE A 88 3.37 -3.84 -16.93
N GLU A 89 2.69 -4.76 -16.23
CA GLU A 89 1.61 -5.57 -16.77
C GLU A 89 0.34 -5.47 -15.92
N VAL A 90 -0.81 -5.41 -16.59
CA VAL A 90 -2.12 -5.55 -15.92
C VAL A 90 -2.32 -7.00 -15.61
N LYS A 91 -2.24 -7.36 -14.32
CA LYS A 91 -2.46 -8.73 -13.83
C LYS A 91 -3.04 -8.73 -12.43
N ASP A 92 -3.94 -9.67 -12.20
CA ASP A 92 -4.38 -10.08 -10.88
C ASP A 92 -3.57 -11.31 -10.44
N VAL A 93 -2.68 -11.12 -9.49
CA VAL A 93 -1.78 -12.19 -8.98
C VAL A 93 -2.56 -13.37 -8.40
N GLN A 94 -3.82 -13.17 -7.98
CA GLN A 94 -4.66 -14.24 -7.43
C GLN A 94 -5.07 -15.27 -8.50
N ILE A 95 -5.39 -14.80 -9.71
CA ILE A 95 -6.08 -15.61 -10.71
C ILE A 95 -5.34 -15.75 -12.03
N ASP A 96 -4.45 -14.81 -12.36
CA ASP A 96 -3.74 -14.82 -13.63
C ASP A 96 -2.56 -15.81 -13.61
N SER A 97 -2.28 -16.37 -14.77
CA SER A 97 -1.13 -17.27 -14.94
C SER A 97 0.17 -16.50 -14.79
N MET A 98 1.02 -16.97 -13.88
CA MET A 98 2.34 -16.44 -13.61
C MET A 98 3.42 -17.41 -14.09
N PRO A 99 4.60 -16.91 -14.50
CA PRO A 99 5.72 -17.80 -14.84
C PRO A 99 6.20 -18.54 -13.58
N SER A 100 6.40 -19.84 -13.68
CA SER A 100 6.92 -20.64 -12.56
C SER A 100 8.44 -20.47 -12.43
N GLU A 101 8.92 -20.37 -11.18
CA GLU A 101 10.36 -20.31 -10.84
C GLU A 101 11.15 -19.26 -11.64
N TYR A 102 10.58 -18.09 -11.78
CA TYR A 102 11.14 -17.04 -12.62
C TYR A 102 11.76 -15.88 -11.83
N PHE A 103 11.16 -15.48 -10.72
CA PHE A 103 11.61 -14.32 -9.93
C PHE A 103 12.55 -14.74 -8.79
N ASP A 104 13.60 -13.96 -8.59
CA ASP A 104 14.50 -14.10 -7.44
C ASP A 104 13.86 -13.51 -6.18
N VAL A 105 13.07 -12.43 -6.35
CA VAL A 105 12.39 -11.72 -5.27
C VAL A 105 10.97 -11.37 -5.70
N ALA A 106 10.02 -11.54 -4.78
CA ALA A 106 8.71 -10.90 -4.83
C ALA A 106 8.64 -9.82 -3.74
N PHE A 107 8.20 -8.64 -4.12
CA PHE A 107 8.09 -7.48 -3.24
C PHE A 107 6.67 -6.90 -3.29
N SER A 108 6.23 -6.25 -2.20
CA SER A 108 5.01 -5.43 -2.22
C SER A 108 5.06 -4.30 -1.19
N ARG A 109 4.67 -3.10 -1.62
CA ARG A 109 4.43 -1.98 -0.72
C ARG A 109 2.91 -1.76 -0.60
N PHE A 110 2.31 -2.30 0.46
CA PHE A 110 0.87 -2.18 0.77
C PHE A 110 -0.10 -2.73 -0.30
N GLY A 111 0.38 -3.49 -1.30
CA GLY A 111 -0.48 -4.05 -2.36
C GLY A 111 -1.17 -5.35 -1.97
N VAL A 112 -0.49 -6.21 -1.21
CA VAL A 112 -0.98 -7.58 -0.88
C VAL A 112 -2.22 -7.62 0.02
N MET A 113 -2.55 -6.52 0.69
CA MET A 113 -3.72 -6.43 1.59
C MET A 113 -5.06 -6.43 0.85
N PHE A 114 -5.05 -6.27 -0.46
CA PHE A 114 -6.27 -6.14 -1.27
C PHE A 114 -6.70 -7.43 -1.98
N PHE A 115 -6.06 -8.55 -1.67
CA PHE A 115 -6.47 -9.85 -2.18
C PHE A 115 -7.80 -10.32 -1.56
N GLU A 116 -8.73 -10.80 -2.40
CA GLU A 116 -9.96 -11.43 -1.95
C GLU A 116 -9.73 -12.84 -1.40
N ASP A 117 -8.81 -13.58 -2.04
CA ASP A 117 -8.30 -14.87 -1.58
C ASP A 117 -6.78 -14.81 -1.38
N PRO A 118 -6.31 -14.37 -0.21
CA PRO A 118 -4.89 -14.26 0.06
C PRO A 118 -4.16 -15.60 0.05
N TYR A 119 -4.83 -16.71 0.42
CA TYR A 119 -4.21 -18.04 0.36
C TYR A 119 -3.88 -18.43 -1.08
N GLN A 120 -4.80 -18.18 -2.02
CA GLN A 120 -4.54 -18.44 -3.43
C GLN A 120 -3.45 -17.50 -3.99
N ALA A 121 -3.53 -16.20 -3.64
CA ALA A 121 -2.54 -15.23 -4.10
C ALA A 121 -1.13 -15.57 -3.64
N PHE A 122 -0.92 -15.87 -2.35
CA PHE A 122 0.41 -16.21 -1.83
C PHE A 122 0.93 -17.56 -2.34
N LYS A 123 0.06 -18.55 -2.63
CA LYS A 123 0.47 -19.77 -3.37
C LYS A 123 0.98 -19.46 -4.77
N ASN A 124 0.30 -18.56 -5.50
CA ASN A 124 0.76 -18.14 -6.81
C ASN A 124 2.09 -17.39 -6.73
N ILE A 125 2.24 -16.47 -5.76
CA ILE A 125 3.50 -15.77 -5.50
C ILE A 125 4.63 -16.77 -5.20
N HIS A 126 4.38 -17.74 -4.31
CA HIS A 126 5.35 -18.79 -4.00
C HIS A 126 5.75 -19.59 -5.25
N SER A 127 4.78 -19.97 -6.09
CA SER A 127 5.06 -20.75 -7.31
C SER A 127 5.93 -20.01 -8.32
N THR A 128 5.83 -18.70 -8.39
CA THR A 128 6.57 -17.85 -9.34
C THR A 128 8.00 -17.54 -8.87
N LEU A 129 8.29 -17.69 -7.58
CA LEU A 129 9.64 -17.54 -7.04
C LEU A 129 10.52 -18.73 -7.44
N LYS A 130 11.80 -18.48 -7.73
CA LYS A 130 12.83 -19.50 -7.87
C LYS A 130 13.07 -20.23 -6.56
N GLN A 131 13.74 -21.38 -6.60
CA GLN A 131 14.23 -22.05 -5.38
C GLN A 131 15.13 -21.07 -4.60
N SER A 132 14.90 -20.96 -3.29
CA SER A 132 15.53 -19.95 -2.42
C SER A 132 15.18 -18.50 -2.77
N GLY A 133 14.14 -18.27 -3.56
CA GLY A 133 13.61 -16.93 -3.83
C GLY A 133 13.06 -16.29 -2.55
N GLN A 134 13.10 -14.98 -2.50
CA GLN A 134 12.72 -14.19 -1.33
C GLN A 134 11.40 -13.47 -1.54
N LEU A 135 10.55 -13.46 -0.52
CA LEU A 135 9.39 -12.58 -0.40
C LEU A 135 9.70 -11.48 0.60
N SER A 136 9.36 -10.22 0.28
CA SER A 136 9.38 -9.13 1.25
C SER A 136 8.24 -8.15 1.00
N PHE A 137 7.53 -7.74 2.07
CA PHE A 137 6.48 -6.74 1.94
C PHE A 137 6.22 -5.97 3.24
N VAL A 138 5.49 -4.86 3.11
CA VAL A 138 4.96 -4.09 4.22
C VAL A 138 3.44 -4.04 4.14
N CYS A 139 2.77 -4.18 5.29
CA CYS A 139 1.32 -4.01 5.44
C CYS A 139 0.98 -3.35 6.78
N TRP A 140 -0.24 -2.77 6.91
CA TRP A 140 -0.67 -2.12 8.13
C TRP A 140 -0.95 -3.13 9.24
N GLN A 141 -0.63 -2.73 10.48
CA GLN A 141 -1.07 -3.37 11.71
C GLN A 141 -2.48 -2.89 12.09
N ASN A 142 -2.90 -3.29 13.30
CA ASN A 142 -4.20 -2.97 13.86
C ASN A 142 -4.54 -1.47 13.72
N PRO A 143 -5.77 -1.12 13.29
CA PRO A 143 -6.20 0.28 13.16
C PRO A 143 -6.04 1.10 14.44
N SER A 144 -6.13 0.50 15.63
CA SER A 144 -5.95 1.21 16.90
C SER A 144 -4.53 1.78 17.10
N LEU A 145 -3.55 1.24 16.39
CA LEU A 145 -2.16 1.72 16.35
C LEU A 145 -1.91 2.71 15.20
N ASN A 146 -2.93 3.02 14.43
CA ASN A 146 -2.89 3.87 13.25
C ASN A 146 -3.93 4.99 13.37
N PRO A 147 -3.68 6.02 14.22
CA PRO A 147 -4.63 7.10 14.50
C PRO A 147 -5.12 7.83 13.27
N TRP A 148 -4.28 7.96 12.23
CA TRP A 148 -4.66 8.56 10.96
C TRP A 148 -5.94 7.95 10.37
N GLN A 149 -6.18 6.65 10.60
CA GLN A 149 -7.36 5.94 10.12
C GLN A 149 -8.42 5.80 11.23
N SER A 150 -8.03 5.40 12.44
CA SER A 150 -8.99 5.09 13.50
C SER A 150 -9.75 6.32 14.00
N LEU A 151 -9.06 7.46 14.15
CA LEU A 151 -9.70 8.72 14.58
C LEU A 151 -10.63 9.26 13.50
N SER A 152 -10.19 9.28 12.25
CA SER A 152 -11.04 9.76 11.16
C SER A 152 -12.33 8.96 11.01
N ILE A 153 -12.23 7.63 11.09
CA ILE A 153 -13.40 6.75 11.02
C ILE A 153 -14.31 6.98 12.24
N ALA A 154 -13.76 7.18 13.45
CA ALA A 154 -14.54 7.49 14.63
C ALA A 154 -15.32 8.79 14.45
N VAL A 155 -14.66 9.86 14.02
CA VAL A 155 -15.30 11.16 13.75
C VAL A 155 -16.39 11.04 12.68
N ILE A 156 -16.08 10.42 11.54
CA ILE A 156 -17.04 10.33 10.42
C ILE A 156 -18.27 9.51 10.81
N LYS A 157 -18.12 8.46 11.62
CA LYS A 157 -19.22 7.63 12.12
C LYS A 157 -20.21 8.39 13.03
N GLU A 158 -19.85 9.50 13.60
CA GLU A 158 -20.80 10.35 14.36
C GLU A 158 -21.82 11.02 13.44
N PHE A 159 -21.50 11.18 12.16
CA PHE A 159 -22.30 11.89 11.17
C PHE A 159 -22.88 11.01 10.07
N LEU A 160 -22.19 9.90 9.72
CA LEU A 160 -22.50 9.04 8.60
C LEU A 160 -22.48 7.56 9.01
N GLU A 161 -23.41 6.78 8.50
CA GLU A 161 -23.39 5.31 8.63
C GLU A 161 -22.39 4.71 7.66
N LEU A 162 -21.16 4.47 8.11
CA LEU A 162 -20.15 3.82 7.30
C LEU A 162 -20.34 2.29 7.27
N PRO A 163 -20.10 1.66 6.11
CA PRO A 163 -20.09 0.20 6.03
C PRO A 163 -19.03 -0.37 6.98
N SER A 164 -19.37 -1.47 7.63
CA SER A 164 -18.45 -2.25 8.48
C SER A 164 -18.17 -3.57 7.77
N PRO A 165 -17.11 -3.67 6.95
CA PRO A 165 -16.77 -4.92 6.30
C PRO A 165 -16.43 -6.00 7.35
N PRO A 166 -16.67 -7.29 7.05
CA PRO A 166 -16.24 -8.38 7.92
C PRO A 166 -14.72 -8.32 8.19
N PRO A 167 -14.27 -8.88 9.34
CA PRO A 167 -12.84 -9.02 9.59
C PRO A 167 -12.13 -9.73 8.41
N LYS A 168 -10.88 -9.35 8.16
CA LYS A 168 -10.05 -9.93 7.08
C LYS A 168 -10.54 -9.64 5.65
N SER A 169 -11.54 -8.75 5.48
CA SER A 169 -11.94 -8.27 4.16
C SER A 169 -10.79 -7.53 3.48
N PRO A 170 -10.70 -7.60 2.12
CA PRO A 170 -9.70 -6.85 1.37
C PRO A 170 -9.71 -5.35 1.74
N GLY A 171 -8.54 -4.82 2.03
CA GLY A 171 -8.38 -3.43 2.44
C GLY A 171 -7.13 -3.20 3.29
N PRO A 172 -6.89 -1.95 3.70
CA PRO A 172 -5.64 -1.58 4.40
C PRO A 172 -5.31 -2.44 5.61
N PHE A 173 -6.30 -2.94 6.32
CA PHE A 173 -6.14 -3.70 7.57
C PHE A 173 -6.49 -5.19 7.45
N ALA A 174 -6.51 -5.74 6.22
CA ALA A 174 -6.80 -7.16 6.00
C ALA A 174 -5.83 -8.10 6.75
N PHE A 175 -4.60 -7.64 6.96
CA PHE A 175 -3.51 -8.37 7.64
C PHE A 175 -3.13 -7.78 9.00
N GLU A 176 -4.09 -7.12 9.69
CA GLU A 176 -3.85 -6.56 11.02
C GLU A 176 -3.48 -7.63 12.06
N ASP A 177 -4.02 -8.83 11.91
CA ASP A 177 -3.81 -10.00 12.76
C ASP A 177 -2.55 -10.76 12.31
N LYS A 178 -1.52 -10.74 13.16
CA LYS A 178 -0.24 -11.40 12.90
C LYS A 178 -0.37 -12.91 12.74
N ASP A 179 -1.22 -13.55 13.53
CA ASP A 179 -1.40 -15.01 13.48
C ASP A 179 -2.09 -15.43 12.18
N TYR A 180 -3.06 -14.64 11.71
CA TYR A 180 -3.68 -14.85 10.42
C TYR A 180 -2.69 -14.67 9.27
N LEU A 181 -1.85 -13.64 9.32
CA LEU A 181 -0.82 -13.40 8.32
C LEU A 181 0.20 -14.55 8.28
N LEU A 182 0.62 -15.03 9.45
CA LEU A 182 1.51 -16.19 9.57
C LEU A 182 0.88 -17.45 8.96
N ASP A 183 -0.38 -17.75 9.29
CA ASP A 183 -1.12 -18.89 8.74
C ASP A 183 -1.21 -18.87 7.20
N ILE A 184 -1.45 -17.70 6.60
CA ILE A 184 -1.44 -17.54 5.13
C ILE A 184 -0.08 -17.93 4.54
N LEU A 185 1.01 -17.43 5.12
CA LEU A 185 2.35 -17.67 4.62
C LEU A 185 2.76 -19.13 4.77
N GLU A 186 2.54 -19.75 5.93
CA GLU A 186 2.79 -21.16 6.20
C GLU A 186 1.97 -22.07 5.28
N SER A 187 0.66 -21.78 5.13
CA SER A 187 -0.25 -22.53 4.24
C SER A 187 0.12 -22.38 2.76
N SER A 188 0.94 -21.38 2.41
CA SER A 188 1.46 -21.16 1.07
C SER A 188 2.86 -21.70 0.87
N ASN A 189 3.39 -22.49 1.82
CA ASN A 189 4.69 -23.15 1.86
C ASN A 189 5.90 -22.18 1.91
N PHE A 190 5.74 -20.97 2.42
CA PHE A 190 6.87 -20.11 2.72
C PHE A 190 7.61 -20.60 3.97
N GLU A 191 8.94 -20.47 3.95
CA GLU A 191 9.85 -20.83 5.03
C GLU A 191 10.57 -19.58 5.58
N ASN A 192 11.22 -19.72 6.74
CA ASN A 192 11.99 -18.64 7.38
C ASN A 192 11.20 -17.34 7.52
N ILE A 193 9.92 -17.47 7.86
CA ILE A 193 9.00 -16.34 7.96
C ILE A 193 9.38 -15.45 9.13
N GLU A 194 9.65 -14.18 8.85
CA GLU A 194 9.88 -13.13 9.84
C GLU A 194 8.80 -12.05 9.69
N ILE A 195 8.00 -11.82 10.73
CA ILE A 195 7.01 -10.74 10.82
C ILE A 195 7.42 -9.81 11.95
N SER A 196 8.03 -8.69 11.60
CA SER A 196 8.60 -7.73 12.53
C SER A 196 7.66 -6.53 12.74
N ASP A 197 7.51 -6.12 14.00
CA ASP A 197 6.85 -4.87 14.36
C ASP A 197 7.67 -3.67 13.87
N ASN A 198 7.01 -2.69 13.26
CA ASN A 198 7.62 -1.42 12.91
C ASN A 198 6.66 -0.29 13.26
N GLN A 199 7.10 0.55 14.18
CA GLN A 199 6.39 1.76 14.61
C GLN A 199 7.20 2.96 14.18
N GLU A 200 6.60 3.85 13.39
CA GLU A 200 7.25 5.02 12.83
C GLU A 200 6.19 6.10 12.53
N ASP A 201 6.57 7.34 12.74
CA ASP A 201 5.68 8.44 12.38
C ASP A 201 5.60 8.59 10.86
N ILE A 202 4.39 8.85 10.38
CA ILE A 202 4.13 9.17 8.97
C ILE A 202 3.72 10.64 8.85
N THR A 203 4.18 11.30 7.79
CA THR A 203 3.74 12.64 7.44
C THR A 203 2.73 12.57 6.32
N MET A 204 1.55 13.16 6.53
CA MET A 204 0.49 13.29 5.55
C MET A 204 0.29 14.77 5.21
N PHE A 205 0.01 15.06 3.93
CA PHE A 205 -0.30 16.43 3.45
C PHE A 205 0.76 17.47 3.76
N SER A 206 2.04 17.11 3.63
CA SER A 206 3.16 18.04 3.83
C SER A 206 2.97 19.33 3.01
N GLY A 207 3.24 20.48 3.61
CA GLY A 207 3.05 21.81 3.02
C GLY A 207 1.63 22.33 3.09
N LYS A 208 0.71 21.67 3.82
CA LYS A 208 -0.70 22.11 3.93
C LYS A 208 -1.05 22.51 5.35
N GLU A 209 -1.85 23.57 5.45
CA GLU A 209 -2.47 23.94 6.73
C GLU A 209 -3.54 22.90 7.12
N LEU A 210 -3.83 22.80 8.42
CA LEU A 210 -4.74 21.81 9.01
C LEU A 210 -6.08 21.69 8.25
N ARG A 211 -6.73 22.82 7.92
CA ARG A 211 -8.00 22.79 7.21
C ARG A 211 -7.88 22.10 5.84
N GLN A 212 -6.89 22.50 5.06
CA GLN A 212 -6.65 21.92 3.73
C GLN A 212 -6.28 20.44 3.82
N ALA A 213 -5.46 20.06 4.81
CA ALA A 213 -5.11 18.66 5.06
C ALA A 213 -6.34 17.81 5.38
N CYS A 214 -7.27 18.33 6.21
CA CYS A 214 -8.52 17.64 6.52
C CYS A 214 -9.48 17.58 5.32
N GLU A 215 -9.58 18.64 4.51
CA GLU A 215 -10.36 18.63 3.27
C GLU A 215 -9.84 17.55 2.30
N ASP A 216 -8.53 17.50 2.10
CA ASP A 216 -7.89 16.48 1.25
C ASP A 216 -8.05 15.08 1.82
N TYR A 217 -7.96 14.93 3.15
CA TYR A 217 -8.17 13.64 3.82
C TYR A 217 -9.54 13.04 3.48
N LEU A 218 -10.60 13.84 3.48
CA LEU A 218 -11.96 13.41 3.14
C LEU A 218 -12.10 12.91 1.69
N THR A 219 -11.12 13.22 0.83
CA THR A 219 -11.11 12.76 -0.58
C THR A 219 -10.36 11.45 -0.81
N ILE A 220 -9.56 10.98 0.16
CA ILE A 220 -8.76 9.75 0.02
C ILE A 220 -9.64 8.49 0.05
N ASN A 221 -10.68 8.50 0.89
CA ASN A 221 -11.56 7.35 1.01
C ASN A 221 -12.72 7.44 0.02
N PRO A 222 -12.80 6.58 -1.01
CA PRO A 222 -13.85 6.67 -2.03
C PRO A 222 -15.28 6.55 -1.47
N VAL A 223 -15.48 5.75 -0.42
CA VAL A 223 -16.79 5.59 0.23
C VAL A 223 -17.21 6.90 0.90
N VAL A 224 -16.32 7.50 1.66
CA VAL A 224 -16.58 8.80 2.32
C VAL A 224 -16.82 9.88 1.25
N THR A 225 -15.98 9.93 0.23
CA THR A 225 -16.14 10.89 -0.89
C THR A 225 -17.50 10.78 -1.55
N GLU A 226 -17.97 9.57 -1.82
CA GLU A 226 -19.27 9.35 -2.47
C GLU A 226 -20.44 9.74 -1.55
N MET A 227 -20.35 9.43 -0.26
CA MET A 227 -21.36 9.82 0.72
C MET A 227 -21.43 11.34 0.86
N LEU A 228 -20.29 12.02 0.87
CA LEU A 228 -20.21 13.48 0.99
C LEU A 228 -20.74 14.20 -0.26
N LYS A 229 -20.64 13.61 -1.46
CA LYS A 229 -21.23 14.20 -2.68
C LYS A 229 -22.74 14.46 -2.52
N ASN A 230 -23.43 13.57 -1.83
CA ASN A 230 -24.88 13.60 -1.61
C ASN A 230 -25.28 14.31 -0.30
N SER A 231 -24.32 14.84 0.45
CA SER A 231 -24.54 15.51 1.73
C SER A 231 -24.72 17.02 1.56
N THR A 232 -25.42 17.66 2.53
CA THR A 232 -25.56 19.12 2.59
C THR A 232 -24.20 19.77 2.94
N ASP A 233 -24.02 21.03 2.52
CA ASP A 233 -22.79 21.76 2.85
C ASP A 233 -22.64 21.95 4.36
N LEU A 234 -23.75 22.12 5.09
CA LEU A 234 -23.72 22.18 6.56
C LEU A 234 -23.13 20.90 7.17
N LEU A 235 -23.52 19.72 6.68
CA LEU A 235 -23.01 18.44 7.18
C LEU A 235 -21.53 18.27 6.85
N LYS A 236 -21.10 18.66 5.65
CA LYS A 236 -19.67 18.64 5.25
C LYS A 236 -18.83 19.53 6.17
N ASP A 237 -19.31 20.73 6.48
CA ASP A 237 -18.62 21.66 7.39
C ASP A 237 -18.56 21.10 8.83
N GLN A 238 -19.62 20.43 9.30
CA GLN A 238 -19.62 19.80 10.62
C GLN A 238 -18.58 18.67 10.70
N ILE A 239 -18.53 17.80 9.71
CA ILE A 239 -17.54 16.71 9.62
C ILE A 239 -16.12 17.28 9.55
N LEU A 240 -15.90 18.29 8.70
CA LEU A 240 -14.61 18.94 8.56
C LEU A 240 -14.12 19.56 9.88
N ASN A 241 -14.98 20.28 10.58
CA ASN A 241 -14.62 20.91 11.85
C ASN A 241 -14.30 19.87 12.93
N ALA A 242 -15.09 18.78 13.03
CA ALA A 242 -14.83 17.71 13.96
C ALA A 242 -13.52 16.96 13.64
N LEU A 243 -13.21 16.80 12.34
CA LEU A 243 -11.94 16.20 11.90
C LEU A 243 -10.75 17.11 12.23
N MET A 244 -10.89 18.43 12.00
CA MET A 244 -9.87 19.42 12.38
C MET A 244 -9.60 19.42 13.89
N GLU A 245 -10.64 19.36 14.72
CA GLU A 245 -10.49 19.25 16.17
C GLU A 245 -9.72 17.97 16.55
N SER A 246 -10.10 16.82 15.99
CA SER A 246 -9.47 15.53 16.25
C SER A 246 -8.01 15.45 15.77
N PHE A 247 -7.68 16.13 14.65
CA PHE A 247 -6.35 16.10 14.07
C PHE A 247 -5.43 17.23 14.54
N SER A 248 -5.93 18.19 15.32
CA SER A 248 -5.16 19.36 15.76
C SER A 248 -3.88 19.01 16.55
N GLU A 249 -3.89 17.92 17.31
CA GLU A 249 -2.72 17.47 18.07
C GLU A 249 -1.61 16.87 17.18
N PHE A 250 -1.95 16.48 15.93
CA PHE A 250 -1.02 15.92 14.94
C PHE A 250 -0.52 16.97 13.94
N ASP A 251 -1.04 18.19 14.01
CA ASP A 251 -0.63 19.30 13.15
C ASP A 251 0.72 19.88 13.63
N ASN A 252 1.73 19.81 12.79
CA ASN A 252 3.05 20.38 13.07
C ASN A 252 3.30 21.74 12.37
N GLY A 253 2.27 22.30 11.73
CA GLY A 253 2.34 23.54 10.96
C GLY A 253 2.82 23.37 9.51
N ASP A 254 3.19 22.17 9.10
CA ASP A 254 3.62 21.81 7.73
C ASP A 254 2.96 20.50 7.26
N GLY A 255 1.83 20.14 7.83
CA GLY A 255 1.10 18.91 7.57
C GLY A 255 0.75 18.15 8.85
N LEU A 256 0.30 16.93 8.71
CA LEU A 256 -0.14 16.08 9.80
C LEU A 256 0.88 14.95 10.04
N VAL A 257 1.36 14.82 11.28
CA VAL A 257 2.30 13.77 11.68
C VAL A 257 1.61 12.80 12.63
N PHE A 258 1.35 11.58 12.16
CA PHE A 258 0.70 10.54 12.95
C PHE A 258 1.66 9.43 13.30
N PRO A 259 1.60 8.86 14.51
CA PRO A 259 2.20 7.58 14.76
C PRO A 259 1.55 6.53 13.84
N SER A 260 2.35 5.58 13.39
CA SER A 260 1.87 4.47 12.58
C SER A 260 2.50 3.15 12.99
N ALA A 261 1.80 2.06 12.69
CA ALA A 261 2.27 0.72 12.95
C ALA A 261 2.07 -0.17 11.72
N THR A 262 3.14 -0.85 11.32
CA THR A 262 3.17 -1.74 10.16
C THR A 262 3.85 -3.07 10.50
N TRP A 263 3.49 -4.13 9.81
CA TRP A 263 4.26 -5.36 9.74
C TRP A 263 5.27 -5.25 8.59
N ILE A 264 6.54 -5.51 8.89
CA ILE A 264 7.58 -5.75 7.89
C ILE A 264 7.79 -7.24 7.81
N VAL A 265 7.52 -7.81 6.66
CA VAL A 265 7.50 -9.27 6.45
C VAL A 265 8.59 -9.68 5.49
N SER A 266 9.30 -10.73 5.83
CA SER A 266 10.18 -11.43 4.91
C SER A 266 10.02 -12.95 5.07
N ALA A 267 10.19 -13.69 3.96
CA ALA A 267 10.13 -15.13 3.94
C ALA A 267 10.92 -15.68 2.73
N ASN A 268 11.13 -16.97 2.70
CA ASN A 268 11.79 -17.67 1.59
C ASN A 268 10.88 -18.74 0.99
N LYS A 269 11.13 -19.07 -0.31
CA LYS A 269 10.60 -20.27 -0.95
C LYS A 269 11.46 -21.45 -0.61
#